data_bbdb51610cdc887076d996ccc2d8ea20
#
_entry.id   bbdb51610cdc887076d996ccc2d8ea20
#
_cell.length_a   1.000
_cell.length_b   1.000
_cell.length_c   1.000
_cell.angle_alpha   90.00
_cell.angle_beta   90.00
_cell.angle_gamma   90.00
#
_symmetry.space_group_name_H-M   'P 1'
#
loop_
_entity.id
_entity.type
_entity.pdbx_description
1 polymer ?
#
loop_
_entity_poly.entity_id
_entity_poly.type
_entity_poly.pdbx_seq_one_letter_code
_entity_poly.pdbx_strand_id
1 'polypeptide(L)'
;MFKRARSIACLCIAATLSPPTLANTNSLELPDIGTAAGGTLTIDQELIYGDAYMRIIRSSQPIVNDPVLNQYIDTLGHRLVASANDVKTPFQFFMIRDRNINAFAFFGGYVALHSGLFLHAQSESELASVLAHEIAHVTQRHLARSMEDQARRSPATIAALAASVLLAIAAPEAGIAALTATTAGNMQSQINYTRSNEKEADRFGINTLAKAGFDVNAMPRFFGRLADEYRYASTPPPMLL
;
A
#
# COMPACT_ATOMS: atom_id res chain seq x y z
N MET A 1 79.26 3.55 -53.99
CA MET A 1 77.99 3.01 -54.58
C MET A 1 76.97 2.79 -53.49
N PHE A 2 76.00 3.64 -53.36
CA PHE A 2 75.03 3.67 -52.28
C PHE A 2 73.81 2.82 -52.67
N LYS A 3 73.43 1.83 -51.81
CA LYS A 3 72.15 1.12 -51.90
C LYS A 3 71.15 1.82 -50.93
N ARG A 4 70.11 2.36 -51.51
CA ARG A 4 68.99 2.94 -50.76
C ARG A 4 68.05 1.78 -50.34
N ALA A 5 67.86 1.60 -49.05
CA ALA A 5 66.82 0.73 -48.50
C ALA A 5 65.51 1.55 -48.40
N ARG A 6 64.43 1.05 -48.98
CA ARG A 6 63.09 1.58 -48.88
C ARG A 6 62.38 0.90 -47.67
N SER A 7 62.10 1.70 -46.64
CA SER A 7 61.27 1.25 -45.52
C SER A 7 59.79 1.36 -45.92
N ILE A 8 59.10 0.21 -45.89
CA ILE A 8 57.65 0.14 -46.05
C ILE A 8 57.03 0.30 -44.64
N ALA A 9 56.37 1.38 -44.40
CA ALA A 9 55.59 1.59 -43.18
C ALA A 9 54.26 0.85 -43.29
N CYS A 10 54.10 -0.18 -42.47
CA CYS A 10 52.83 -0.93 -42.36
C CYS A 10 51.90 -0.15 -41.41
N LEU A 11 50.85 0.46 -41.96
CA LEU A 11 49.83 1.15 -41.20
C LEU A 11 48.80 0.15 -40.65
N CYS A 12 48.93 -0.25 -39.38
CA CYS A 12 47.93 -1.05 -38.70
C CYS A 12 46.76 -0.18 -38.29
N ILE A 13 45.61 -0.29 -38.98
CA ILE A 13 44.36 0.28 -38.58
C ILE A 13 43.76 -0.64 -37.50
N ALA A 14 43.85 -0.25 -36.23
CA ALA A 14 43.16 -0.88 -35.14
C ALA A 14 41.69 -0.46 -35.19
N ALA A 15 40.83 -1.34 -35.69
CA ALA A 15 39.39 -1.18 -35.57
C ALA A 15 38.98 -1.42 -34.12
N THR A 16 38.66 -0.37 -33.36
CA THR A 16 38.06 -0.45 -32.03
C THR A 16 36.61 -0.86 -32.17
N LEU A 17 36.34 -2.18 -31.99
CA LEU A 17 34.97 -2.66 -31.75
C LEU A 17 34.55 -2.17 -30.36
N SER A 18 33.77 -1.10 -30.31
CA SER A 18 33.02 -0.72 -29.10
C SER A 18 31.91 -1.74 -28.89
N PRO A 19 31.77 -2.36 -27.70
CA PRO A 19 30.66 -3.24 -27.43
C PRO A 19 29.35 -2.39 -27.42
N PRO A 20 28.22 -2.96 -27.89
CA PRO A 20 26.93 -2.26 -27.79
C PRO A 20 26.63 -2.01 -26.32
N THR A 21 26.54 -0.76 -25.91
CA THR A 21 25.94 -0.36 -24.64
C THR A 21 24.49 -0.80 -24.66
N LEU A 22 24.19 -1.90 -23.95
CA LEU A 22 22.83 -2.23 -23.61
C LEU A 22 22.27 -1.02 -22.84
N ALA A 23 21.35 -0.31 -23.47
CA ALA A 23 20.58 0.72 -22.79
C ALA A 23 19.86 0.04 -21.63
N ASN A 24 20.32 0.31 -20.41
CA ASN A 24 19.67 -0.12 -19.20
C ASN A 24 18.34 0.65 -19.16
N THR A 25 17.24 -0.02 -19.53
CA THR A 25 15.89 0.46 -19.34
C THR A 25 15.54 0.33 -17.86
N ASN A 26 16.39 0.88 -17.00
CA ASN A 26 15.99 1.09 -15.62
C ASN A 26 14.87 2.12 -15.65
N SER A 27 13.64 1.61 -15.47
CA SER A 27 12.53 2.31 -14.86
C SER A 27 12.99 3.59 -14.18
N LEU A 28 12.23 4.65 -14.39
CA LEU A 28 12.28 5.90 -13.63
C LEU A 28 12.08 5.61 -12.12
N GLU A 29 13.04 4.97 -11.48
CA GLU A 29 13.20 5.03 -10.05
C GLU A 29 13.73 6.43 -9.74
N LEU A 30 12.80 7.28 -9.39
CA LEU A 30 13.16 8.57 -8.78
C LEU A 30 14.02 8.27 -7.54
N PRO A 31 15.11 8.98 -7.31
CA PRO A 31 15.92 8.80 -6.10
C PRO A 31 15.01 8.87 -4.87
N ASP A 32 15.12 7.89 -3.99
CA ASP A 32 14.44 7.92 -2.68
C ASP A 32 15.03 9.09 -1.87
N ILE A 33 14.34 10.24 -1.90
CA ILE A 33 14.72 11.44 -1.14
C ILE A 33 14.28 11.30 0.32
N GLY A 34 14.49 10.14 0.90
CA GLY A 34 14.07 9.80 2.26
C GLY A 34 12.67 9.20 2.30
N THR A 35 12.35 8.55 3.40
CA THR A 35 10.99 8.00 3.60
C THR A 35 10.01 9.14 3.75
N ALA A 36 9.00 9.21 2.88
CA ALA A 36 7.88 10.12 3.05
C ALA A 36 7.32 9.97 4.47
N ALA A 37 7.06 11.09 5.16
CA ALA A 37 6.61 11.14 6.56
C ALA A 37 7.60 10.57 7.60
N GLY A 38 8.88 10.36 7.25
CA GLY A 38 9.90 9.86 8.21
C GLY A 38 10.21 10.79 9.37
N GLY A 39 9.86 12.06 9.26
CA GLY A 39 10.05 13.07 10.32
C GLY A 39 9.01 12.97 11.45
N THR A 40 7.82 12.46 11.16
CA THR A 40 6.73 12.37 12.15
C THR A 40 6.49 10.94 12.63
N LEU A 41 6.62 9.95 11.76
CA LEU A 41 6.34 8.56 12.07
C LEU A 41 7.36 7.65 11.39
N THR A 42 8.10 6.86 12.18
CA THR A 42 9.02 5.85 11.67
C THR A 42 8.27 4.56 11.32
N ILE A 43 8.88 3.69 10.50
CA ILE A 43 8.31 2.37 10.18
C ILE A 43 8.11 1.53 11.44
N ASP A 44 9.07 1.55 12.37
CA ASP A 44 8.95 0.82 13.65
C ASP A 44 7.76 1.32 14.48
N GLN A 45 7.51 2.62 14.49
CA GLN A 45 6.33 3.18 15.15
C GLN A 45 5.04 2.77 14.45
N GLU A 46 5.03 2.70 13.11
CA GLU A 46 3.88 2.18 12.37
C GLU A 46 3.57 0.72 12.73
N LEU A 47 4.59 -0.13 12.88
CA LEU A 47 4.41 -1.51 13.32
C LEU A 47 3.77 -1.57 14.71
N ILE A 48 4.29 -0.80 15.67
CA ILE A 48 3.75 -0.74 17.04
C ILE A 48 2.28 -0.26 17.03
N TYR A 49 1.98 0.78 16.25
CA TYR A 49 0.62 1.32 16.14
C TYR A 49 -0.33 0.33 15.46
N GLY A 50 0.15 -0.35 14.42
CA GLY A 50 -0.59 -1.39 13.73
C GLY A 50 -0.97 -2.54 14.65
N ASP A 51 -0.02 -3.06 15.42
CA ASP A 51 -0.25 -4.14 16.38
C ASP A 51 -1.23 -3.75 17.48
N ALA A 52 -1.09 -2.53 18.02
CA ALA A 52 -2.02 -2.02 19.02
C ALA A 52 -3.44 -1.91 18.46
N TYR A 53 -3.57 -1.40 17.23
CA TYR A 53 -4.86 -1.26 16.57
C TYR A 53 -5.46 -2.63 16.18
N MET A 54 -4.65 -3.58 15.72
CA MET A 54 -5.13 -4.93 15.41
C MET A 54 -5.72 -5.63 16.64
N ARG A 55 -5.20 -5.37 17.85
CA ARG A 55 -5.81 -5.89 19.09
C ARG A 55 -7.23 -5.33 19.30
N ILE A 56 -7.44 -4.05 19.00
CA ILE A 56 -8.76 -3.40 19.09
C ILE A 56 -9.70 -4.03 18.05
N ILE A 57 -9.26 -4.17 16.80
CA ILE A 57 -10.06 -4.81 15.75
C ILE A 57 -10.47 -6.23 16.16
N ARG A 58 -9.54 -7.05 16.68
CA ARG A 58 -9.83 -8.41 17.13
C ARG A 58 -10.84 -8.47 18.26
N SER A 59 -10.90 -7.46 19.11
CA SER A 59 -11.85 -7.40 20.22
C SER A 59 -13.22 -6.83 19.83
N SER A 60 -13.29 -6.02 18.76
CA SER A 60 -14.49 -5.27 18.40
C SER A 60 -15.17 -5.70 17.10
N GLN A 61 -14.43 -6.41 16.22
CA GLN A 61 -14.92 -6.80 14.90
C GLN A 61 -15.02 -8.33 14.76
N PRO A 62 -16.03 -8.85 14.07
CA PRO A 62 -16.21 -10.28 13.84
C PRO A 62 -15.23 -10.78 12.76
N ILE A 63 -13.99 -11.06 13.13
CA ILE A 63 -12.98 -11.60 12.22
C ILE A 63 -13.36 -13.01 11.79
N VAL A 64 -13.21 -13.30 10.49
CA VAL A 64 -13.43 -14.62 9.91
C VAL A 64 -12.20 -15.49 10.20
N ASN A 65 -12.41 -16.60 10.92
CA ASN A 65 -11.36 -17.57 11.28
C ASN A 65 -11.46 -18.87 10.45
N ASP A 66 -11.84 -18.75 9.17
CA ASP A 66 -11.86 -19.87 8.24
C ASP A 66 -10.46 -20.07 7.65
N PRO A 67 -9.80 -21.24 7.86
CA PRO A 67 -8.43 -21.45 7.39
C PRO A 67 -8.30 -21.39 5.87
N VAL A 68 -9.30 -21.85 5.12
CA VAL A 68 -9.27 -21.87 3.65
C VAL A 68 -9.36 -20.45 3.10
N LEU A 69 -10.31 -19.67 3.61
CA LEU A 69 -10.45 -18.26 3.21
C LEU A 69 -9.24 -17.44 3.62
N ASN A 70 -8.73 -17.63 4.83
CA ASN A 70 -7.56 -16.90 5.31
C ASN A 70 -6.32 -17.23 4.46
N GLN A 71 -6.08 -18.50 4.14
CA GLN A 71 -4.99 -18.89 3.27
C GLN A 71 -5.16 -18.34 1.86
N TYR A 72 -6.38 -18.29 1.33
CA TYR A 72 -6.66 -17.74 0.01
C TYR A 72 -6.30 -16.25 -0.06
N ILE A 73 -6.83 -15.42 0.85
CA ILE A 73 -6.53 -13.98 0.85
C ILE A 73 -5.07 -13.68 1.15
N ASP A 74 -4.44 -14.46 2.02
CA ASP A 74 -3.01 -14.35 2.32
C ASP A 74 -2.16 -14.65 1.08
N THR A 75 -2.44 -15.74 0.37
CA THR A 75 -1.76 -16.11 -0.86
C THR A 75 -1.94 -15.06 -1.96
N LEU A 76 -3.18 -14.61 -2.17
CA LEU A 76 -3.50 -13.58 -3.15
C LEU A 76 -2.80 -12.25 -2.81
N GLY A 77 -2.88 -11.84 -1.54
CA GLY A 77 -2.25 -10.61 -1.05
C GLY A 77 -0.73 -10.64 -1.20
N HIS A 78 -0.07 -11.71 -0.77
CA HIS A 78 1.39 -11.84 -0.89
C HIS A 78 1.88 -11.94 -2.34
N ARG A 79 1.09 -12.52 -3.25
CA ARG A 79 1.39 -12.47 -4.69
C ARG A 79 1.42 -11.04 -5.22
N LEU A 80 0.50 -10.20 -4.77
CA LEU A 80 0.47 -8.78 -5.14
C LEU A 80 1.62 -8.01 -4.47
N VAL A 81 1.89 -8.25 -3.18
CA VAL A 81 3.02 -7.63 -2.46
C VAL A 81 4.35 -7.93 -3.13
N ALA A 82 4.57 -9.18 -3.59
CA ALA A 82 5.78 -9.55 -4.32
C ALA A 82 5.96 -8.80 -5.66
N SER A 83 4.87 -8.24 -6.19
CA SER A 83 4.86 -7.47 -7.44
C SER A 83 4.83 -5.95 -7.20
N ALA A 84 4.65 -5.52 -5.95
CA ALA A 84 4.59 -4.12 -5.56
C ALA A 84 5.99 -3.51 -5.45
N ASN A 85 6.09 -2.19 -5.62
CA ASN A 85 7.32 -1.44 -5.39
C ASN A 85 7.35 -0.91 -3.95
N ASP A 86 8.54 -0.60 -3.43
CA ASP A 86 8.77 0.09 -2.15
C ASP A 86 8.16 -0.59 -0.92
N VAL A 87 8.13 -1.90 -0.91
CA VAL A 87 7.65 -2.68 0.23
C VAL A 87 8.65 -2.58 1.38
N LYS A 88 8.32 -1.78 2.41
CA LYS A 88 9.16 -1.53 3.60
C LYS A 88 8.58 -2.14 4.89
N THR A 89 7.36 -2.69 4.80
CA THR A 89 6.58 -3.19 5.94
C THR A 89 6.08 -4.60 5.63
N PRO A 90 6.07 -5.53 6.58
CA PRO A 90 5.41 -6.82 6.41
C PRO A 90 3.91 -6.61 6.20
N PHE A 91 3.28 -7.50 5.45
CA PHE A 91 1.84 -7.44 5.22
C PHE A 91 1.11 -8.57 5.95
N GLN A 92 -0.08 -8.27 6.45
CA GLN A 92 -1.00 -9.21 7.06
C GLN A 92 -2.41 -8.97 6.53
N PHE A 93 -3.02 -10.00 5.96
CA PHE A 93 -4.35 -9.94 5.35
C PHE A 93 -5.35 -10.66 6.25
N PHE A 94 -6.53 -10.05 6.46
CA PHE A 94 -7.60 -10.68 7.23
C PHE A 94 -8.97 -10.24 6.74
N MET A 95 -9.99 -11.01 7.09
CA MET A 95 -11.36 -10.75 6.68
C MET A 95 -12.24 -10.41 7.87
N ILE A 96 -13.08 -9.40 7.72
CA ILE A 96 -14.15 -9.03 8.65
C ILE A 96 -15.48 -9.54 8.07
N ARG A 97 -16.30 -10.18 8.91
CA ARG A 97 -17.63 -10.63 8.53
C ARG A 97 -18.58 -9.43 8.51
N ASP A 98 -18.60 -8.73 7.39
CA ASP A 98 -19.48 -7.61 7.12
C ASP A 98 -19.95 -7.70 5.66
N ARG A 99 -21.25 -7.47 5.43
CA ARG A 99 -21.84 -7.52 4.09
C ARG A 99 -21.59 -6.25 3.29
N ASN A 100 -21.21 -5.16 3.94
CA ASN A 100 -20.84 -3.94 3.24
C ASN A 100 -19.60 -4.19 2.37
N ILE A 101 -19.59 -3.57 1.21
CA ILE A 101 -18.42 -3.61 0.32
C ILE A 101 -17.41 -2.62 0.88
N ASN A 102 -16.31 -3.13 1.42
CA ASN A 102 -15.25 -2.30 1.96
C ASN A 102 -13.93 -3.08 2.06
N ALA A 103 -12.83 -2.37 1.92
CA ALA A 103 -11.50 -2.77 2.32
C ALA A 103 -10.81 -1.56 2.94
N PHE A 104 -9.81 -1.78 3.74
CA PHE A 104 -8.97 -0.72 4.26
C PHE A 104 -7.63 -1.26 4.72
N ALA A 105 -6.61 -0.42 4.59
CA ALA A 105 -5.29 -0.67 5.14
C ALA A 105 -5.02 0.26 6.31
N PHE A 106 -4.20 -0.18 7.26
CA PHE A 106 -3.73 0.64 8.36
C PHE A 106 -2.26 0.38 8.67
N PHE A 107 -1.73 1.04 9.70
CA PHE A 107 -0.33 0.93 10.08
C PHE A 107 0.13 -0.51 10.27
N GLY A 108 1.41 -0.77 10.03
CA GLY A 108 2.02 -2.08 10.21
C GLY A 108 1.72 -3.06 9.06
N GLY A 109 1.16 -2.58 7.94
CA GLY A 109 0.87 -3.41 6.76
C GLY A 109 -0.36 -4.31 6.92
N TYR A 110 -1.23 -4.01 7.85
CA TYR A 110 -2.50 -4.71 8.00
C TYR A 110 -3.50 -4.29 6.94
N VAL A 111 -4.08 -5.26 6.24
CA VAL A 111 -5.10 -5.06 5.20
C VAL A 111 -6.33 -5.89 5.55
N ALA A 112 -7.44 -5.20 5.75
CA ALA A 112 -8.73 -5.77 6.05
C ALA A 112 -9.62 -5.80 4.80
N LEU A 113 -10.33 -6.91 4.61
CA LEU A 113 -11.38 -7.04 3.60
C LEU A 113 -12.70 -7.38 4.27
N HIS A 114 -13.77 -6.72 3.88
CA HIS A 114 -15.10 -7.14 4.28
C HIS A 114 -15.58 -8.32 3.42
N SER A 115 -16.29 -9.25 4.02
CA SER A 115 -16.84 -10.41 3.30
C SER A 115 -17.80 -10.01 2.16
N GLY A 116 -18.39 -8.80 2.22
CA GLY A 116 -19.18 -8.22 1.14
C GLY A 116 -18.43 -8.12 -0.18
N LEU A 117 -17.12 -7.88 -0.17
CA LEU A 117 -16.30 -7.84 -1.39
C LEU A 117 -16.37 -9.15 -2.18
N PHE A 118 -16.33 -10.31 -1.47
CA PHE A 118 -16.42 -11.62 -2.12
C PHE A 118 -17.78 -11.89 -2.75
N LEU A 119 -18.84 -11.28 -2.22
CA LEU A 119 -20.20 -11.42 -2.76
C LEU A 119 -20.40 -10.60 -4.04
N HIS A 120 -19.62 -9.53 -4.23
CA HIS A 120 -19.78 -8.58 -5.33
C HIS A 120 -18.67 -8.70 -6.38
N ALA A 121 -17.52 -9.26 -6.04
CA ALA A 121 -16.46 -9.53 -7.00
C ALA A 121 -16.87 -10.65 -7.95
N GLN A 122 -16.77 -10.42 -9.25
CA GLN A 122 -17.11 -11.37 -10.31
C GLN A 122 -15.91 -12.17 -10.80
N SER A 123 -14.71 -11.80 -10.39
CA SER A 123 -13.47 -12.48 -10.74
C SER A 123 -12.40 -12.26 -9.68
N GLU A 124 -11.39 -13.15 -9.65
CA GLU A 124 -10.22 -12.97 -8.79
C GLU A 124 -9.46 -11.67 -9.10
N SER A 125 -9.41 -11.26 -10.37
CA SER A 125 -8.77 -10.00 -10.76
C SER A 125 -9.47 -8.77 -10.17
N GLU A 126 -10.78 -8.82 -9.96
CA GLU A 126 -11.51 -7.74 -9.28
C GLU A 126 -11.17 -7.67 -7.79
N LEU A 127 -11.11 -8.81 -7.11
CA LEU A 127 -10.68 -8.86 -5.71
C LEU A 127 -9.22 -8.45 -5.58
N ALA A 128 -8.35 -8.93 -6.48
CA ALA A 128 -6.95 -8.55 -6.55
C ALA A 128 -6.79 -7.04 -6.79
N SER A 129 -7.69 -6.40 -7.55
CA SER A 129 -7.61 -4.97 -7.81
C SER A 129 -7.84 -4.13 -6.56
N VAL A 130 -8.78 -4.54 -5.70
CA VAL A 130 -9.00 -3.89 -4.39
C VAL A 130 -7.78 -4.08 -3.49
N LEU A 131 -7.28 -5.32 -3.38
CA LEU A 131 -6.07 -5.59 -2.59
C LEU A 131 -4.86 -4.80 -3.08
N ALA A 132 -4.66 -4.69 -4.40
CA ALA A 132 -3.55 -3.94 -4.98
C ALA A 132 -3.65 -2.43 -4.67
N HIS A 133 -4.86 -1.89 -4.63
CA HIS A 133 -5.14 -0.52 -4.21
C HIS A 133 -4.79 -0.31 -2.73
N GLU A 134 -5.22 -1.20 -1.84
CA GLU A 134 -4.90 -1.13 -0.40
C GLU A 134 -3.38 -1.29 -0.14
N ILE A 135 -2.73 -2.22 -0.85
CA ILE A 135 -1.27 -2.39 -0.79
C ILE A 135 -0.56 -1.10 -1.21
N ALA A 136 -1.07 -0.39 -2.22
CA ALA A 136 -0.51 0.89 -2.64
C ALA A 136 -0.64 1.96 -1.55
N HIS A 137 -1.74 2.01 -0.80
CA HIS A 137 -1.86 2.92 0.35
C HIS A 137 -0.77 2.69 1.40
N VAL A 138 -0.44 1.43 1.68
CA VAL A 138 0.63 1.07 2.63
C VAL A 138 2.00 1.40 2.08
N THR A 139 2.33 0.96 0.86
CA THR A 139 3.66 1.16 0.26
C THR A 139 3.98 2.64 0.05
N GLN A 140 2.97 3.46 -0.30
CA GLN A 140 3.09 4.91 -0.44
C GLN A 140 2.94 5.66 0.91
N ARG A 141 2.72 4.95 2.01
CA ARG A 141 2.60 5.49 3.37
C ARG A 141 1.55 6.61 3.49
N HIS A 142 0.40 6.47 2.81
CA HIS A 142 -0.63 7.51 2.75
C HIS A 142 -1.15 7.88 4.13
N LEU A 143 -1.33 6.89 5.03
CA LEU A 143 -1.80 7.14 6.38
C LEU A 143 -0.77 7.93 7.20
N ALA A 144 0.53 7.58 7.12
CA ALA A 144 1.60 8.29 7.81
C ALA A 144 1.73 9.74 7.30
N ARG A 145 1.63 9.95 5.98
CA ARG A 145 1.64 11.28 5.36
C ARG A 145 0.43 12.12 5.82
N SER A 146 -0.75 11.51 5.89
CA SER A 146 -1.96 12.18 6.40
C SER A 146 -1.82 12.57 7.87
N MET A 147 -1.20 11.72 8.69
CA MET A 147 -0.91 12.06 10.08
C MET A 147 0.14 13.16 10.21
N GLU A 148 1.16 13.19 9.35
CA GLU A 148 2.12 14.29 9.34
C GLU A 148 1.44 15.63 9.01
N ASP A 149 0.57 15.65 8.02
CA ASP A 149 -0.21 16.84 7.68
C ASP A 149 -1.13 17.26 8.84
N GLN A 150 -1.74 16.29 9.52
CA GLN A 150 -2.56 16.56 10.70
C GLN A 150 -1.70 17.06 11.87
N ALA A 151 -0.51 16.52 12.09
CA ALA A 151 0.41 16.97 13.13
C ALA A 151 0.82 18.43 12.95
N ARG A 152 1.01 18.85 11.70
CA ARG A 152 1.30 20.26 11.38
C ARG A 152 0.13 21.18 11.68
N ARG A 153 -1.11 20.70 11.51
CA ARG A 153 -2.34 21.48 11.74
C ARG A 153 -2.81 21.44 13.19
N SER A 154 -2.65 20.31 13.86
CA SER A 154 -3.13 20.07 15.23
C SER A 154 -2.16 19.16 16.01
N PRO A 155 -1.02 19.70 16.47
CA PRO A 155 0.00 18.89 17.17
C PRO A 155 -0.52 18.25 18.46
N ALA A 156 -1.46 18.90 19.17
CA ALA A 156 -2.03 18.35 20.39
C ALA A 156 -2.84 17.07 20.15
N THR A 157 -3.57 16.97 19.03
CA THR A 157 -4.33 15.77 18.68
C THR A 157 -3.41 14.59 18.42
N ILE A 158 -2.30 14.81 17.70
CA ILE A 158 -1.31 13.75 17.42
C ILE A 158 -0.58 13.34 18.70
N ALA A 159 -0.23 14.29 19.57
CA ALA A 159 0.39 13.96 20.86
C ALA A 159 -0.55 13.13 21.75
N ALA A 160 -1.85 13.43 21.77
CA ALA A 160 -2.84 12.63 22.51
C ALA A 160 -2.98 11.21 21.93
N LEU A 161 -2.97 11.06 20.60
CA LEU A 161 -3.02 9.75 19.95
C LEU A 161 -1.76 8.93 20.25
N ALA A 162 -0.58 9.52 20.15
CA ALA A 162 0.67 8.85 20.48
C ALA A 162 0.72 8.41 21.96
N ALA A 163 0.27 9.28 22.88
CA ALA A 163 0.19 8.96 24.29
C ALA A 163 -0.77 7.80 24.59
N SER A 164 -1.94 7.74 23.91
CA SER A 164 -2.89 6.63 24.08
C SER A 164 -2.34 5.30 23.55
N VAL A 165 -1.54 5.31 22.50
CA VAL A 165 -0.87 4.10 22.00
C VAL A 165 0.21 3.63 22.99
N LEU A 166 1.03 4.54 23.51
CA LEU A 166 2.03 4.20 24.53
C LEU A 166 1.36 3.64 25.80
N LEU A 167 0.23 4.20 26.20
CA LEU A 167 -0.56 3.68 27.30
C LEU A 167 -1.11 2.27 27.01
N ALA A 168 -1.52 1.99 25.77
CA ALA A 168 -1.99 0.66 25.37
C ALA A 168 -0.88 -0.41 25.44
N ILE A 169 0.38 -0.01 25.29
CA ILE A 169 1.52 -0.91 25.45
C ILE A 169 1.79 -1.17 26.94
N ALA A 170 1.75 -0.12 27.78
CA ALA A 170 2.07 -0.21 29.20
C ALA A 170 0.91 -0.76 30.05
N ALA A 171 -0.34 -0.44 29.70
CA ALA A 171 -1.56 -0.84 30.39
C ALA A 171 -2.67 -1.09 29.36
N PRO A 172 -2.77 -2.31 28.79
CA PRO A 172 -3.64 -2.59 27.62
C PRO A 172 -5.09 -2.16 27.77
N GLU A 173 -5.72 -2.41 28.91
CA GLU A 173 -7.13 -2.01 29.14
C GLU A 173 -7.33 -0.50 29.16
N ALA A 174 -6.45 0.24 29.85
CA ALA A 174 -6.51 1.69 29.91
C ALA A 174 -6.15 2.34 28.56
N GLY A 175 -5.20 1.75 27.84
CA GLY A 175 -4.79 2.22 26.52
C GLY A 175 -5.86 1.98 25.46
N ILE A 176 -6.55 0.85 25.49
CA ILE A 176 -7.69 0.57 24.60
C ILE A 176 -8.82 1.58 24.90
N ALA A 177 -9.13 1.84 26.16
CA ALA A 177 -10.11 2.85 26.54
C ALA A 177 -9.70 4.26 26.06
N ALA A 178 -8.45 4.64 26.22
CA ALA A 178 -7.91 5.93 25.76
C ALA A 178 -7.93 6.04 24.22
N LEU A 179 -7.50 5.00 23.52
CA LEU A 179 -7.59 4.93 22.05
C LEU A 179 -9.03 5.03 21.56
N THR A 180 -9.95 4.30 22.21
CA THR A 180 -11.37 4.37 21.88
C THR A 180 -11.92 5.76 22.12
N ALA A 181 -11.54 6.44 23.19
CA ALA A 181 -11.98 7.80 23.50
C ALA A 181 -11.39 8.85 22.53
N THR A 182 -10.12 8.69 22.11
CA THR A 182 -9.45 9.58 21.16
C THR A 182 -9.87 9.35 19.71
N THR A 183 -10.27 8.11 19.39
CA THR A 183 -10.72 7.72 18.05
C THR A 183 -12.23 7.50 17.99
N ALA A 184 -12.97 7.99 18.99
CA ALA A 184 -14.38 7.70 19.25
C ALA A 184 -15.22 7.59 17.98
N GLY A 185 -15.57 6.39 17.67
CA GLY A 185 -16.70 6.03 16.85
C GLY A 185 -16.44 5.64 15.40
N ASN A 186 -15.30 5.96 14.77
CA ASN A 186 -15.10 5.49 13.40
C ASN A 186 -13.68 5.71 12.91
N MET A 187 -12.79 4.74 13.10
CA MET A 187 -11.48 4.80 12.47
C MET A 187 -11.55 4.79 10.95
N GLN A 188 -12.59 4.19 10.39
CA GLN A 188 -12.88 4.28 8.96
C GLN A 188 -13.11 5.73 8.50
N SER A 189 -13.74 6.57 9.32
CA SER A 189 -13.90 8.00 9.01
C SER A 189 -12.62 8.82 9.18
N GLN A 190 -11.61 8.27 9.85
CA GLN A 190 -10.31 8.91 10.02
C GLN A 190 -9.30 8.51 8.93
N ILE A 191 -9.55 7.41 8.22
CA ILE A 191 -8.80 7.03 7.02
C ILE A 191 -9.42 7.77 5.82
N ASN A 192 -9.47 9.09 5.88
CA ASN A 192 -9.88 9.91 4.75
C ASN A 192 -8.63 10.28 3.96
N TYR A 193 -8.40 9.55 2.89
CA TYR A 193 -7.35 9.89 1.96
C TYR A 193 -7.75 11.08 1.08
N THR A 194 -6.77 11.89 0.70
CA THR A 194 -7.02 12.96 -0.25
C THR A 194 -7.25 12.36 -1.64
N ARG A 195 -7.93 13.10 -2.53
CA ARG A 195 -8.07 12.70 -3.94
C ARG A 195 -6.72 12.46 -4.63
N SER A 196 -5.65 13.08 -4.15
CA SER A 196 -4.30 12.86 -4.66
C SER A 196 -3.79 11.48 -4.25
N ASN A 197 -4.01 11.09 -2.98
CA ASN A 197 -3.63 9.77 -2.48
C ASN A 197 -4.39 8.66 -3.20
N GLU A 198 -5.70 8.85 -3.47
CA GLU A 198 -6.50 7.89 -4.22
C GLU A 198 -5.95 7.67 -5.64
N LYS A 199 -5.68 8.76 -6.38
CA LYS A 199 -5.09 8.68 -7.72
C LYS A 199 -3.69 8.04 -7.70
N GLU A 200 -2.93 8.24 -6.64
CA GLU A 200 -1.64 7.62 -6.45
C GLU A 200 -1.80 6.13 -6.18
N ALA A 201 -2.73 5.73 -5.30
CA ALA A 201 -3.06 4.34 -5.01
C ALA A 201 -3.57 3.59 -6.25
N ASP A 202 -4.46 4.19 -7.02
CA ASP A 202 -4.91 3.63 -8.30
C ASP A 202 -3.76 3.36 -9.25
N ARG A 203 -2.87 4.33 -9.44
CA ARG A 203 -1.73 4.21 -10.36
C ARG A 203 -0.77 3.09 -9.94
N PHE A 204 -0.41 3.03 -8.65
CA PHE A 204 0.48 1.99 -8.13
C PHE A 204 -0.22 0.64 -8.07
N GLY A 205 -1.51 0.62 -7.70
CA GLY A 205 -2.34 -0.57 -7.68
C GLY A 205 -2.47 -1.22 -9.06
N ILE A 206 -2.78 -0.45 -10.10
CA ILE A 206 -2.84 -0.95 -11.48
C ILE A 206 -1.49 -1.50 -11.94
N ASN A 207 -0.39 -0.84 -11.62
CA ASN A 207 0.95 -1.33 -11.96
C ASN A 207 1.26 -2.65 -11.24
N THR A 208 0.95 -2.75 -9.96
CA THR A 208 1.09 -3.98 -9.16
C THR A 208 0.24 -5.11 -9.74
N LEU A 209 -1.01 -4.82 -10.10
CA LEU A 209 -1.95 -5.77 -10.70
C LEU A 209 -1.39 -6.34 -12.02
N ALA A 210 -0.88 -5.45 -12.90
CA ALA A 210 -0.25 -5.83 -14.17
C ALA A 210 0.97 -6.75 -13.97
N LYS A 211 1.88 -6.37 -13.06
CA LYS A 211 3.08 -7.15 -12.75
C LYS A 211 2.76 -8.51 -12.14
N ALA A 212 1.69 -8.60 -11.35
CA ALA A 212 1.21 -9.86 -10.78
C ALA A 212 0.46 -10.75 -11.79
N GLY A 213 0.26 -10.27 -13.04
CA GLY A 213 -0.39 -11.04 -14.11
C GLY A 213 -1.91 -11.09 -14.02
N PHE A 214 -2.54 -10.13 -13.34
CA PHE A 214 -3.98 -9.96 -13.30
C PHE A 214 -4.51 -9.02 -14.40
N ASP A 215 -5.80 -9.09 -14.69
CA ASP A 215 -6.45 -8.18 -15.64
C ASP A 215 -6.56 -6.77 -15.05
N VAL A 216 -5.82 -5.84 -15.61
CA VAL A 216 -5.81 -4.43 -15.18
C VAL A 216 -7.16 -3.72 -15.36
N ASN A 217 -7.99 -4.19 -16.32
CA ASN A 217 -9.32 -3.64 -16.55
C ASN A 217 -10.32 -4.09 -15.47
N ALA A 218 -9.94 -5.03 -14.62
CA ALA A 218 -10.79 -5.46 -13.50
C ALA A 218 -11.02 -4.31 -12.50
N MET A 219 -10.02 -3.47 -12.27
CA MET A 219 -10.14 -2.32 -11.36
C MET A 219 -11.23 -1.33 -11.82
N PRO A 220 -11.16 -0.72 -13.00
CA PRO A 220 -12.21 0.22 -13.43
C PRO A 220 -13.58 -0.45 -13.60
N ARG A 221 -13.64 -1.73 -13.97
CA ARG A 221 -14.93 -2.45 -14.04
C ARG A 221 -15.57 -2.61 -12.67
N PHE A 222 -14.79 -3.03 -11.67
CA PHE A 222 -15.29 -3.23 -10.31
C PHE A 222 -15.73 -1.90 -9.69
N PHE A 223 -14.87 -0.89 -9.67
CA PHE A 223 -15.19 0.42 -9.09
C PHE A 223 -16.32 1.13 -9.86
N GLY A 224 -16.40 0.96 -11.19
CA GLY A 224 -17.51 1.50 -11.99
C GLY A 224 -18.84 0.89 -11.58
N ARG A 225 -18.92 -0.45 -11.40
CA ARG A 225 -20.14 -1.10 -10.89
C ARG A 225 -20.50 -0.64 -9.49
N LEU A 226 -19.52 -0.52 -8.59
CA LEU A 226 -19.77 0.00 -7.26
C LEU A 226 -20.31 1.44 -7.30
N ALA A 227 -19.71 2.31 -8.10
CA ALA A 227 -20.17 3.68 -8.26
C ALA A 227 -21.63 3.73 -8.78
N ASP A 228 -21.99 2.87 -9.71
CA ASP A 228 -23.36 2.78 -10.23
C ASP A 228 -24.34 2.23 -9.19
N GLU A 229 -23.96 1.21 -8.44
CA GLU A 229 -24.77 0.62 -7.37
C GLU A 229 -25.03 1.61 -6.22
N TYR A 230 -24.00 2.36 -5.84
CA TYR A 230 -24.09 3.33 -4.75
C TYR A 230 -24.48 4.75 -5.20
N ARG A 231 -24.78 4.97 -6.47
CA ARG A 231 -25.16 6.30 -7.02
C ARG A 231 -26.25 7.01 -6.22
N TYR A 232 -27.17 6.24 -5.67
CA TYR A 232 -28.31 6.74 -4.90
C TYR A 232 -28.17 6.51 -3.39
N ALA A 233 -27.05 5.95 -2.93
CA ALA A 233 -26.79 5.76 -1.52
C ALA A 233 -26.44 7.13 -0.86
N SER A 234 -26.96 7.36 0.33
CA SER A 234 -26.65 8.58 1.10
C SER A 234 -25.18 8.66 1.54
N THR A 235 -24.51 7.52 1.61
CA THR A 235 -23.10 7.41 2.00
C THR A 235 -22.44 6.32 1.14
N PRO A 236 -21.68 6.70 0.10
CA PRO A 236 -20.92 5.73 -0.68
C PRO A 236 -19.80 5.09 0.14
N PRO A 237 -19.34 3.89 -0.22
CA PRO A 237 -18.18 3.26 0.40
C PRO A 237 -16.95 4.18 0.36
N PRO A 238 -16.09 4.18 1.38
CA PRO A 238 -14.88 5.02 1.43
C PRO A 238 -13.98 4.88 0.21
N MET A 239 -13.88 3.69 -0.38
CA MET A 239 -13.09 3.41 -1.58
C MET A 239 -13.64 4.07 -2.86
N LEU A 240 -14.80 4.75 -2.81
CA LEU A 240 -15.39 5.50 -3.93
C LEU A 240 -15.31 7.02 -3.75
N LEU A 241 -14.73 7.51 -2.66
CA LEU A 241 -14.56 8.93 -2.35
C LEU A 241 -13.21 9.45 -2.83
#